data_d8b91ac57270a1b4acb410f40710027a
#
_entry.id   d8b91ac57270a1b4acb410f40710027a
#
_cell.length_a   1.000
_cell.length_b   1.000
_cell.length_c   1.000
_cell.angle_alpha   90.00
_cell.angle_beta   90.00
_cell.angle_gamma   90.00
#
_symmetry.space_group_name_H-M   'P 1'
#
loop_
_entity.id
_entity.type
_entity.pdbx_description
1 polymer ?
#
loop_
_entity_poly.entity_id
_entity_poly.type
_entity_poly.pdbx_seq_one_letter_code
_entity_poly.pdbx_strand_id
1 'polypeptide(L)'
;MSESWQPTLTEIALVFSRLADRVAEQEQIVLDPYVEQALRDALFHLELQIPGWEPAFDADAARAMRKASQESLDRGNEREAFGRALRGLSFAPHDPGLFYLLGSACFESGSVELALRVLCHTLWINPGHGGARADLEALSAFLDDSDDQQRAA
;
A
#
# COMPACT_ATOMS: atom_id res chain seq x y z
N MET A 1 0.11 22.34 26.57
CA MET A 1 0.35 22.26 25.12
C MET A 1 0.26 20.80 24.68
N SER A 2 -0.76 20.51 23.91
CA SER A 2 -0.87 19.18 23.34
C SER A 2 0.06 19.11 22.13
N GLU A 3 1.23 18.60 22.32
CA GLU A 3 2.01 18.18 21.17
C GLU A 3 1.33 16.93 20.62
N SER A 4 0.68 17.06 19.46
CA SER A 4 0.20 15.89 18.76
C SER A 4 1.40 15.05 18.38
N TRP A 5 1.51 13.86 18.96
CA TRP A 5 2.55 12.93 18.63
C TRP A 5 2.47 12.58 17.13
N GLN A 6 3.55 12.82 16.41
CA GLN A 6 3.67 12.39 15.03
C GLN A 6 4.85 11.42 14.91
N PRO A 7 4.66 10.24 14.34
CA PRO A 7 5.76 9.31 14.16
C PRO A 7 6.77 9.85 13.17
N THR A 8 8.04 9.56 13.39
CA THR A 8 9.10 9.86 12.45
C THR A 8 9.02 8.91 11.26
N LEU A 9 9.67 9.26 10.15
CA LEU A 9 9.74 8.39 8.98
C LEU A 9 10.36 7.02 9.34
N THR A 10 11.36 7.01 10.21
CA THR A 10 11.98 5.77 10.70
C THR A 10 10.96 4.91 11.46
N GLU A 11 10.14 5.52 12.31
CA GLU A 11 9.09 4.80 13.05
C GLU A 11 8.05 4.21 12.10
N ILE A 12 7.64 4.96 11.06
CA ILE A 12 6.72 4.47 10.04
C ILE A 12 7.33 3.30 9.27
N ALA A 13 8.61 3.40 8.90
CA ALA A 13 9.33 2.30 8.25
C ALA A 13 9.35 1.04 9.11
N LEU A 14 9.50 1.18 10.43
CA LEU A 14 9.42 0.06 11.37
C LEU A 14 8.02 -0.55 11.41
N VAL A 15 6.97 0.27 11.30
CA VAL A 15 5.59 -0.24 11.20
C VAL A 15 5.46 -1.11 9.95
N PHE A 16 5.93 -0.67 8.80
CA PHE A 16 5.89 -1.48 7.58
C PHE A 16 6.63 -2.80 7.75
N SER A 17 7.78 -2.79 8.41
CA SER A 17 8.54 -4.01 8.68
C SER A 17 7.76 -4.99 9.56
N ARG A 18 7.13 -4.50 10.62
CA ARG A 18 6.30 -5.33 11.51
C ARG A 18 5.08 -5.89 10.80
N LEU A 19 4.44 -5.09 9.95
CA LEU A 19 3.30 -5.54 9.16
C LEU A 19 3.72 -6.63 8.18
N ALA A 20 4.89 -6.49 7.55
CA ALA A 20 5.44 -7.52 6.66
C ALA A 20 5.65 -8.84 7.40
N ASP A 21 6.21 -8.81 8.61
CA ASP A 21 6.39 -9.99 9.44
C ASP A 21 5.06 -10.65 9.79
N ARG A 22 4.07 -9.84 10.17
CA ARG A 22 2.74 -10.34 10.53
C ARG A 22 2.04 -10.99 9.34
N VAL A 23 2.12 -10.40 8.16
CA VAL A 23 1.53 -10.96 6.94
C VAL A 23 2.20 -12.28 6.56
N ALA A 24 3.53 -12.38 6.73
CA ALA A 24 4.28 -13.60 6.43
C ALA A 24 3.86 -14.77 7.33
N GLU A 25 3.40 -14.49 8.55
CA GLU A 25 2.97 -15.51 9.50
C GLU A 25 1.52 -15.99 9.26
N GLN A 26 0.74 -15.23 8.47
CA GLN A 26 -0.66 -15.56 8.20
C GLN A 26 -0.79 -16.50 7.01
N GLU A 27 -1.59 -17.55 7.17
CA GLU A 27 -1.87 -18.51 6.09
C GLU A 27 -3.09 -18.12 5.25
N GLN A 28 -3.92 -17.19 5.72
CA GLN A 28 -5.16 -16.80 5.06
C GLN A 28 -5.01 -15.55 4.22
N ILE A 29 -5.73 -15.52 3.10
CA ILE A 29 -5.72 -14.44 2.11
C ILE A 29 -6.45 -13.19 2.62
N VAL A 30 -7.31 -13.33 3.63
CA VAL A 30 -8.08 -12.22 4.17
C VAL A 30 -7.16 -11.34 5.01
N LEU A 31 -7.08 -10.05 4.64
CA LEU A 31 -6.29 -9.08 5.40
C LEU A 31 -6.83 -8.97 6.82
N ASP A 32 -5.92 -9.17 7.78
CA ASP A 32 -6.18 -8.96 9.18
C ASP A 32 -6.61 -7.50 9.40
N PRO A 33 -7.73 -7.25 10.11
CA PRO A 33 -8.16 -5.88 10.40
C PRO A 33 -7.10 -5.03 11.10
N TYR A 34 -6.23 -5.65 11.88
CA TYR A 34 -5.10 -4.94 12.50
C TYR A 34 -4.13 -4.41 11.45
N VAL A 35 -3.77 -5.24 10.47
CA VAL A 35 -2.86 -4.85 9.38
C VAL A 35 -3.50 -3.73 8.55
N GLU A 36 -4.78 -3.85 8.22
CA GLU A 36 -5.49 -2.84 7.46
C GLU A 36 -5.50 -1.50 8.19
N GLN A 37 -5.85 -1.48 9.47
CA GLN A 37 -5.93 -0.25 10.25
C GLN A 37 -4.54 0.38 10.43
N ALA A 38 -3.53 -0.43 10.74
CA ALA A 38 -2.16 0.06 10.91
C ALA A 38 -1.62 0.65 9.60
N LEU A 39 -1.96 0.04 8.46
CA LEU A 39 -1.58 0.56 7.15
C LEU A 39 -2.26 1.91 6.87
N ARG A 40 -3.57 2.02 7.13
CA ARG A 40 -4.31 3.28 6.96
C ARG A 40 -3.72 4.39 7.82
N ASP A 41 -3.38 4.08 9.07
CA ASP A 41 -2.76 5.04 9.99
C ASP A 41 -1.39 5.49 9.48
N ALA A 42 -0.58 4.56 8.98
CA ALA A 42 0.73 4.87 8.41
C ALA A 42 0.61 5.80 7.20
N LEU A 43 -0.32 5.53 6.29
CA LEU A 43 -0.57 6.38 5.13
C LEU A 43 -1.02 7.78 5.55
N PHE A 44 -1.91 7.87 6.53
CA PHE A 44 -2.36 9.15 7.08
C PHE A 44 -1.19 9.97 7.62
N HIS A 45 -0.31 9.35 8.42
CA HIS A 45 0.84 10.04 8.98
C HIS A 45 1.86 10.46 7.91
N LEU A 46 2.06 9.63 6.88
CA LEU A 46 2.92 10.00 5.75
C LEU A 46 2.38 11.23 5.00
N GLU A 47 1.07 11.29 4.82
CA GLU A 47 0.42 12.40 4.10
C GLU A 47 0.39 13.70 4.90
N LEU A 48 0.49 13.64 6.23
CA LEU A 48 0.64 14.82 7.07
C LEU A 48 2.03 15.44 6.99
N GLN A 49 3.01 14.64 6.59
CA GLN A 49 4.37 15.12 6.40
C GLN A 49 4.50 15.58 4.94
N ILE A 50 4.98 16.79 4.74
CA ILE A 50 5.29 17.23 3.37
C ILE A 50 6.35 16.28 2.84
N PRO A 51 6.15 15.68 1.64
CA PRO A 51 7.15 14.77 1.11
C PRO A 51 8.47 15.52 0.97
N GLY A 52 9.32 15.34 1.95
CA GLY A 52 10.70 15.76 1.86
C GLY A 52 11.41 14.84 0.88
N TRP A 53 12.40 15.36 0.24
CA TRP A 53 13.32 14.58 -0.57
C TRP A 53 14.18 13.74 0.38
N GLU A 54 13.60 12.73 1.00
CA GLU A 54 14.38 11.81 1.80
C GLU A 54 14.76 10.60 0.96
N PRO A 55 16.06 10.31 0.82
CA PRO A 55 16.49 9.14 0.10
C PRO A 55 15.99 7.87 0.81
N ALA A 56 15.80 6.80 0.05
CA ALA A 56 15.51 5.51 0.61
C ALA A 56 16.59 5.13 1.64
N PHE A 57 16.17 4.48 2.74
CA PHE A 57 17.11 3.97 3.74
C PHE A 57 18.03 2.91 3.13
N ASP A 58 17.49 2.10 2.22
CA ASP A 58 18.24 1.11 1.46
C ASP A 58 17.57 0.93 0.09
N ALA A 59 18.09 1.66 -0.90
CA ALA A 59 17.52 1.67 -2.25
C ALA A 59 17.64 0.31 -2.94
N ASP A 60 18.72 -0.41 -2.71
CA ASP A 60 18.94 -1.73 -3.35
C ASP A 60 18.00 -2.77 -2.77
N ALA A 61 17.81 -2.78 -1.45
CA ALA A 61 16.87 -3.67 -0.79
C ALA A 61 15.43 -3.36 -1.22
N ALA A 62 15.06 -2.10 -1.33
CA ALA A 62 13.74 -1.69 -1.81
C ALA A 62 13.49 -2.16 -3.25
N ARG A 63 14.48 -2.01 -4.12
CA ARG A 63 14.40 -2.47 -5.51
C ARG A 63 14.23 -3.98 -5.60
N ALA A 64 14.98 -4.73 -4.77
CA ALA A 64 14.87 -6.19 -4.73
C ALA A 64 13.47 -6.62 -4.28
N MET A 65 12.89 -5.96 -3.28
CA MET A 65 11.53 -6.26 -2.81
C MET A 65 10.47 -5.87 -3.84
N ARG A 66 10.66 -4.77 -4.55
CA ARG A 66 9.75 -4.37 -5.64
C ARG A 66 9.72 -5.44 -6.74
N LYS A 67 10.88 -5.90 -7.17
CA LYS A 67 10.98 -6.99 -8.14
C LYS A 67 10.32 -8.27 -7.62
N ALA A 68 10.62 -8.66 -6.39
CA ALA A 68 10.07 -9.86 -5.77
C ALA A 68 8.54 -9.78 -5.62
N SER A 69 8.00 -8.62 -5.25
CA SER A 69 6.55 -8.39 -5.16
C SER A 69 5.88 -8.54 -6.52
N GLN A 70 6.46 -7.96 -7.57
CA GLN A 70 5.94 -8.10 -8.93
C GLN A 70 5.92 -9.56 -9.37
N GLU A 71 6.98 -10.30 -9.11
CA GLU A 71 7.06 -11.72 -9.43
C GLU A 71 5.98 -12.53 -8.69
N SER A 72 5.69 -12.18 -7.45
CA SER A 72 4.62 -12.80 -6.68
C SER A 72 3.25 -12.54 -7.30
N LEU A 73 2.98 -11.30 -7.74
CA LEU A 73 1.74 -10.96 -8.44
C LEU A 73 1.62 -11.74 -9.75
N ASP A 74 2.70 -11.85 -10.50
CA ASP A 74 2.71 -12.58 -11.78
C ASP A 74 2.40 -14.06 -11.58
N ARG A 75 2.74 -14.63 -10.42
CA ARG A 75 2.40 -16.01 -10.05
C ARG A 75 1.03 -16.16 -9.41
N GLY A 76 0.30 -15.08 -9.21
CA GLY A 76 -1.00 -15.11 -8.53
C GLY A 76 -0.92 -15.29 -7.03
N ASN A 77 0.22 -14.97 -6.40
CA ASN A 77 0.39 -15.05 -4.95
C ASN A 77 0.29 -13.65 -4.35
N GLU A 78 -0.95 -13.18 -4.14
CA GLU A 78 -1.25 -11.82 -3.70
C GLU A 78 -0.75 -11.56 -2.28
N ARG A 79 -0.86 -12.54 -1.38
CA ARG A 79 -0.40 -12.39 0.00
C ARG A 79 1.10 -12.19 0.07
N GLU A 80 1.85 -12.99 -0.67
CA GLU A 80 3.31 -12.86 -0.74
C GLU A 80 3.71 -11.52 -1.36
N ALA A 81 3.00 -11.10 -2.41
CA ALA A 81 3.23 -9.81 -3.05
C ALA A 81 3.00 -8.66 -2.08
N PHE A 82 1.91 -8.72 -1.31
CA PHE A 82 1.57 -7.73 -0.30
C PHE A 82 2.65 -7.64 0.77
N GLY A 83 3.08 -8.78 1.31
CA GLY A 83 4.13 -8.83 2.33
C GLY A 83 5.47 -8.31 1.82
N ARG A 84 5.84 -8.64 0.59
CA ARG A 84 7.09 -8.16 -0.02
C ARG A 84 7.05 -6.67 -0.31
N ALA A 85 5.90 -6.13 -0.73
CA ALA A 85 5.73 -4.69 -0.90
C ALA A 85 5.88 -3.95 0.43
N LEU A 86 5.28 -4.46 1.51
CA LEU A 86 5.46 -3.90 2.85
C LEU A 86 6.93 -3.94 3.29
N ARG A 87 7.61 -5.04 3.04
CA ARG A 87 9.06 -5.17 3.35
C ARG A 87 9.86 -4.12 2.59
N GLY A 88 9.55 -3.92 1.31
CA GLY A 88 10.20 -2.88 0.50
C GLY A 88 9.97 -1.49 1.06
N LEU A 89 8.74 -1.21 1.51
CA LEU A 89 8.40 0.09 2.11
C LEU A 89 9.15 0.35 3.42
N SER A 90 9.57 -0.68 4.14
CA SER A 90 10.44 -0.51 5.31
C SER A 90 11.81 0.05 4.93
N PHE A 91 12.25 -0.17 3.69
CA PHE A 91 13.51 0.37 3.15
C PHE A 91 13.32 1.67 2.38
N ALA A 92 12.13 1.93 1.87
CA ALA A 92 11.80 3.12 1.08
C ALA A 92 10.34 3.52 1.29
N PRO A 93 9.99 4.22 2.41
CA PRO A 93 8.61 4.52 2.80
C PRO A 93 7.85 5.44 1.84
N HIS A 94 8.52 6.09 0.91
CA HIS A 94 7.93 6.99 -0.09
C HIS A 94 8.05 6.46 -1.53
N ASP A 95 8.32 5.18 -1.71
CA ASP A 95 8.47 4.61 -3.06
C ASP A 95 7.09 4.38 -3.70
N PRO A 96 6.71 5.15 -4.74
CA PRO A 96 5.39 5.00 -5.36
C PRO A 96 5.22 3.65 -6.06
N GLY A 97 6.29 3.06 -6.59
CA GLY A 97 6.23 1.74 -7.21
C GLY A 97 5.84 0.65 -6.21
N LEU A 98 6.35 0.74 -4.98
CA LEU A 98 5.99 -0.20 -3.92
C LEU A 98 4.55 -0.03 -3.46
N PHE A 99 4.07 1.20 -3.31
CA PHE A 99 2.66 1.46 -3.00
C PHE A 99 1.74 0.98 -4.12
N TYR A 100 2.14 1.16 -5.38
CA TYR A 100 1.37 0.64 -6.50
C TYR A 100 1.23 -0.89 -6.43
N LEU A 101 2.32 -1.61 -6.15
CA LEU A 101 2.29 -3.06 -5.99
C LEU A 101 1.44 -3.48 -4.79
N LEU A 102 1.54 -2.72 -3.70
CA LEU A 102 0.71 -2.94 -2.51
C LEU A 102 -0.78 -2.81 -2.85
N GLY A 103 -1.15 -1.76 -3.57
CA GLY A 103 -2.52 -1.54 -4.03
C GLY A 103 -3.01 -2.64 -4.95
N SER A 104 -2.17 -3.09 -5.88
CA SER A 104 -2.50 -4.19 -6.79
C SER A 104 -2.75 -5.48 -6.03
N ALA A 105 -1.91 -5.79 -5.03
CA ALA A 105 -2.08 -6.97 -4.19
C ALA A 105 -3.39 -6.89 -3.37
N CYS A 106 -3.73 -5.71 -2.85
CA CYS A 106 -5.00 -5.48 -2.15
C CYS A 106 -6.19 -5.76 -3.07
N PHE A 107 -6.15 -5.24 -4.28
CA PHE A 107 -7.23 -5.44 -5.25
C PHE A 107 -7.41 -6.92 -5.60
N GLU A 108 -6.31 -7.61 -5.92
CA GLU A 108 -6.35 -9.04 -6.26
C GLU A 108 -6.82 -9.90 -5.08
N SER A 109 -6.60 -9.44 -3.84
CA SER A 109 -7.08 -10.10 -2.64
C SER A 109 -8.55 -9.80 -2.31
N GLY A 110 -9.21 -8.94 -3.07
CA GLY A 110 -10.59 -8.55 -2.83
C GLY A 110 -10.77 -7.39 -1.86
N SER A 111 -9.69 -6.77 -1.37
CA SER A 111 -9.73 -5.62 -0.47
C SER A 111 -9.80 -4.31 -1.27
N VAL A 112 -10.94 -4.08 -1.92
CA VAL A 112 -11.12 -3.00 -2.90
C VAL A 112 -10.96 -1.62 -2.26
N GLU A 113 -11.56 -1.40 -1.09
CA GLU A 113 -11.49 -0.10 -0.42
C GLU A 113 -10.07 0.26 0.00
N LEU A 114 -9.33 -0.73 0.53
CA LEU A 114 -7.94 -0.53 0.88
C LEU A 114 -7.09 -0.30 -0.38
N ALA A 115 -7.37 -1.02 -1.46
CA ALA A 115 -6.70 -0.79 -2.74
C ALA A 115 -6.88 0.65 -3.22
N LEU A 116 -8.10 1.18 -3.16
CA LEU A 116 -8.38 2.59 -3.50
C LEU A 116 -7.56 3.54 -2.64
N ARG A 117 -7.54 3.30 -1.34
CA ARG A 117 -6.79 4.15 -0.40
C ARG A 117 -5.30 4.18 -0.74
N VAL A 118 -4.71 3.01 -1.03
CA VAL A 118 -3.28 2.88 -1.37
C VAL A 118 -2.97 3.51 -2.72
N LEU A 119 -3.84 3.32 -3.72
CA LEU A 119 -3.66 3.93 -5.05
C LEU A 119 -3.75 5.45 -4.97
N CYS A 120 -4.67 5.99 -4.17
CA CYS A 120 -4.74 7.44 -3.92
C CYS A 120 -3.44 7.95 -3.31
N HIS A 121 -2.86 7.22 -2.37
CA HIS A 121 -1.58 7.56 -1.77
C HIS A 121 -0.45 7.53 -2.80
N THR A 122 -0.45 6.54 -3.68
CA THR A 122 0.53 6.44 -4.78
C THR A 122 0.49 7.71 -5.64
N LEU A 123 -0.70 8.19 -5.99
CA LEU A 123 -0.88 9.41 -6.77
C LEU A 123 -0.54 10.67 -5.97
N TRP A 124 -0.69 10.64 -4.65
CA TRP A 124 -0.27 11.73 -3.79
C TRP A 124 1.26 11.91 -3.84
N ILE A 125 2.02 10.80 -3.85
CA ILE A 125 3.47 10.82 -3.98
C ILE A 125 3.88 11.19 -5.41
N ASN A 126 3.27 10.54 -6.41
CA ASN A 126 3.59 10.72 -7.82
C ASN A 126 2.30 10.88 -8.63
N PRO A 127 1.81 12.12 -8.82
CA PRO A 127 0.58 12.37 -9.59
C PRO A 127 0.64 11.87 -11.04
N GLY A 128 1.84 11.71 -11.58
CA GLY A 128 2.07 11.22 -12.94
C GLY A 128 2.14 9.70 -13.09
N HIS A 129 1.87 8.95 -12.02
CA HIS A 129 1.94 7.48 -12.08
C HIS A 129 0.77 6.91 -12.90
N GLY A 130 1.05 6.56 -14.17
CA GLY A 130 0.01 6.14 -15.12
C GLY A 130 -0.72 4.87 -14.72
N GLY A 131 -0.01 3.87 -14.19
CA GLY A 131 -0.60 2.62 -13.73
C GLY A 131 -1.59 2.82 -12.60
N ALA A 132 -1.20 3.61 -11.59
CA ALA A 132 -2.08 3.91 -10.45
C ALA A 132 -3.32 4.69 -10.89
N ARG A 133 -3.16 5.64 -11.79
CA ARG A 133 -4.28 6.43 -12.31
C ARG A 133 -5.27 5.54 -13.08
N ALA A 134 -4.78 4.69 -13.97
CA ALA A 134 -5.61 3.79 -14.75
C ALA A 134 -6.37 2.81 -13.85
N ASP A 135 -5.69 2.24 -12.86
CA ASP A 135 -6.30 1.30 -11.93
C ASP A 135 -7.34 1.99 -11.04
N LEU A 136 -7.05 3.22 -10.59
CA LEU A 136 -8.00 3.98 -9.78
C LEU A 136 -9.28 4.30 -10.57
N GLU A 137 -9.14 4.70 -11.84
CA GLU A 137 -10.29 4.95 -12.73
C GLU A 137 -11.12 3.69 -12.92
N ALA A 138 -10.46 2.54 -13.16
CA ALA A 138 -11.14 1.26 -13.34
C ALA A 138 -11.89 0.83 -12.07
N LEU A 139 -11.28 1.00 -10.89
CA LEU A 139 -11.90 0.67 -9.62
C LEU A 139 -13.08 1.59 -9.31
N SER A 140 -12.93 2.89 -9.59
CA SER A 140 -14.02 3.86 -9.38
C SER A 140 -15.23 3.52 -10.24
N ALA A 141 -15.01 3.15 -11.51
CA ALA A 141 -16.09 2.73 -12.41
C ALA A 141 -16.77 1.45 -11.91
N PHE A 142 -15.99 0.49 -11.41
CA PHE A 142 -16.50 -0.75 -10.84
C PHE A 142 -17.41 -0.50 -9.62
N LEU A 143 -16.97 0.39 -8.72
CA LEU A 143 -17.75 0.74 -7.52
C LEU A 143 -19.03 1.51 -7.88
N ASP A 144 -18.98 2.41 -8.84
CA ASP A 144 -20.16 3.14 -9.33
C ASP A 144 -21.20 2.19 -9.93
N ASP A 145 -20.77 1.22 -10.75
CA ASP A 145 -21.65 0.20 -11.32
C ASP A 145 -22.30 -0.67 -10.23
N SER A 146 -21.55 -1.03 -9.19
CA SER A 146 -22.06 -1.80 -8.06
C SER A 146 -23.12 -1.02 -7.28
N ASP A 147 -22.90 0.29 -7.04
CA ASP A 147 -23.87 1.16 -6.38
C ASP A 147 -25.15 1.30 -7.20
N ASP A 148 -25.04 1.48 -8.51
CA ASP A 148 -26.19 1.57 -9.41
C ASP A 148 -27.01 0.27 -9.42
N GLN A 149 -26.35 -0.87 -9.40
CA GLN A 149 -27.04 -2.17 -9.30
C GLN A 149 -27.77 -2.32 -7.96
N GLN A 150 -27.18 -1.87 -6.87
CA GLN A 150 -27.83 -1.89 -5.55
C GLN A 150 -29.03 -0.95 -5.48
N ARG A 151 -28.96 0.20 -6.13
CA ARG A 151 -30.08 1.16 -6.19
C ARG A 151 -31.22 0.67 -7.07
N ALA A 152 -30.93 -0.13 -8.09
CA ALA A 152 -31.91 -0.67 -9.01
C ALA A 152 -32.69 -1.87 -8.46
N ALA A 153 -32.26 -2.43 -7.33
CA ALA A 153 -32.88 -3.60 -6.71
C ALA A 153 -34.09 -3.22 -5.83
#